data_f453ffeffc32690c3ca854ba195fc6e2
#
_entry.id   f453ffeffc32690c3ca854ba195fc6e2
#
_cell.length_a   1.000
_cell.length_b   1.000
_cell.length_c   1.000
_cell.angle_alpha   90.00
_cell.angle_beta   90.00
_cell.angle_gamma   90.00
#
_symmetry.space_group_name_H-M   'P 1'
#
loop_
_entity.id
_entity.type
_entity.pdbx_description
1 polymer ?
#
loop_
_entity_poly.entity_id
_entity_poly.type
_entity_poly.pdbx_seq_one_letter_code
_entity_poly.pdbx_strand_id
1 'polypeptide(L)'
;MGTRSVTRIIPRQEGLSFSEGHNNKEEAYVNMYSTHDGYPSGHGVDLAEFLKDFKIINGIGGDADLGTHANGEGCLAAQMVKHFKDVVGYIYLHPTNDSGWEDYIYTIYPKGGEPCFISIYDVRKKKCIFVGTP
;
A
#
# COMPACT_ATOMS: atom_id res chain seq x y z
N MET A 1 -9.34 18.82 11.15
CA MET A 1 -9.65 17.80 10.15
C MET A 1 -8.39 17.10 9.74
N GLY A 2 -8.44 15.81 9.72
CA GLY A 2 -7.29 15.02 9.33
C GLY A 2 -7.11 14.92 7.82
N THR A 3 -5.88 14.68 7.38
CA THR A 3 -5.60 14.34 5.99
C THR A 3 -5.85 12.85 5.81
N ARG A 4 -6.72 12.50 4.88
CA ARG A 4 -7.18 11.13 4.68
C ARG A 4 -6.43 10.48 3.52
N SER A 5 -6.25 9.18 3.62
CA SER A 5 -5.59 8.42 2.56
C SER A 5 -6.19 7.04 2.40
N VAL A 6 -6.01 6.46 1.23
CA VAL A 6 -6.21 5.03 1.02
C VAL A 6 -4.89 4.43 0.58
N THR A 7 -4.66 3.20 1.01
CA THR A 7 -3.48 2.43 0.63
C THR A 7 -3.95 1.13 0.01
N ARG A 8 -3.49 0.86 -1.20
CA ARG A 8 -3.88 -0.32 -1.98
C ARG A 8 -2.67 -1.13 -2.36
N ILE A 9 -2.83 -2.44 -2.34
CA ILE A 9 -1.84 -3.36 -2.88
C ILE A 9 -2.49 -4.03 -4.08
N ILE A 10 -1.91 -3.84 -5.26
CA ILE A 10 -2.47 -4.40 -6.48
C ILE A 10 -1.69 -5.64 -6.90
N PRO A 11 -2.33 -6.56 -7.65
CA PRO A 11 -1.63 -7.71 -8.20
C PRO A 11 -0.50 -7.28 -9.11
N ARG A 12 0.54 -8.11 -9.17
CA ARG A 12 1.65 -7.89 -10.08
C ARG A 12 1.13 -7.89 -11.52
N GLN A 13 1.43 -6.83 -12.25
CA GLN A 13 1.04 -6.70 -13.65
C GLN A 13 2.24 -6.22 -14.45
N GLU A 14 2.60 -6.97 -15.48
CA GLU A 14 3.68 -6.57 -16.38
C GLU A 14 3.20 -5.45 -17.30
N GLY A 15 4.09 -4.51 -17.57
CA GLY A 15 3.77 -3.40 -18.46
C GLY A 15 2.92 -2.30 -17.85
N LEU A 16 2.57 -2.40 -16.59
CA LEU A 16 1.79 -1.38 -15.91
C LEU A 16 2.61 -0.12 -15.71
N SER A 17 2.02 1.03 -16.05
CA SER A 17 2.61 2.32 -15.72
C SER A 17 2.34 2.65 -14.26
N PHE A 18 3.38 2.84 -13.47
CA PHE A 18 3.23 3.16 -12.06
C PHE A 18 2.51 4.49 -11.83
N SER A 19 2.68 5.44 -12.75
CA SER A 19 2.02 6.73 -12.64
C SER A 19 0.49 6.64 -12.81
N GLU A 20 0.01 5.55 -13.38
CA GLU A 20 -1.42 5.31 -13.62
C GLU A 20 -2.01 4.30 -12.63
N GLY A 21 -1.23 3.81 -11.68
CA GLY A 21 -1.65 2.80 -10.74
C GLY A 21 -2.87 3.18 -9.93
N HIS A 22 -3.09 4.46 -9.71
CA HIS A 22 -4.24 4.93 -8.94
C HIS A 22 -5.58 4.61 -9.63
N ASN A 23 -5.57 4.26 -10.91
CA ASN A 23 -6.78 3.90 -11.66
C ASN A 23 -7.08 2.40 -11.59
N ASN A 24 -6.20 1.58 -11.05
CA ASN A 24 -6.40 0.13 -10.96
C ASN A 24 -7.19 -0.25 -9.73
N LYS A 25 -8.45 0.16 -9.69
CA LYS A 25 -9.29 -0.01 -8.50
C LYS A 25 -9.80 -1.43 -8.33
N GLU A 26 -9.98 -2.14 -9.43
CA GLU A 26 -10.71 -3.40 -9.44
C GLU A 26 -9.92 -4.56 -8.89
N GLU A 27 -8.60 -4.46 -8.87
CA GLU A 27 -7.74 -5.60 -8.60
C GLU A 27 -6.92 -5.47 -7.33
N ALA A 28 -7.25 -4.49 -6.50
CA ALA A 28 -6.54 -4.34 -5.24
C ALA A 28 -6.88 -5.48 -4.28
N TYR A 29 -5.86 -6.03 -3.64
CA TYR A 29 -6.06 -7.00 -2.57
C TYR A 29 -6.66 -6.35 -1.33
N VAL A 30 -6.41 -5.05 -1.15
CA VAL A 30 -6.88 -4.33 0.02
C VAL A 30 -7.03 -2.86 -0.33
N ASN A 31 -8.02 -2.22 0.28
CA ASN A 31 -8.24 -0.79 0.20
C ASN A 31 -8.31 -0.27 1.63
N MET A 32 -7.14 0.11 2.17
CA MET A 32 -7.00 0.49 3.57
C MET A 32 -7.14 2.00 3.70
N TYR A 33 -8.19 2.41 4.40
CA TYR A 33 -8.50 3.83 4.58
C TYR A 33 -7.97 4.33 5.92
N SER A 34 -7.25 5.44 5.90
CA SER A 34 -6.75 6.11 7.11
C SER A 34 -7.45 7.45 7.27
N THR A 35 -7.98 7.72 8.45
CA THR A 35 -8.77 8.91 8.70
C THR A 35 -7.94 10.18 8.89
N HIS A 36 -6.68 10.04 9.29
CA HIS A 36 -5.80 11.19 9.53
C HIS A 36 -4.34 10.81 9.30
N ASP A 37 -3.48 11.83 9.26
CA ASP A 37 -2.03 11.71 9.05
C ASP A 37 -1.66 11.01 7.74
N GLY A 38 -2.54 11.11 6.72
CA GLY A 38 -2.35 10.45 5.44
C GLY A 38 -1.40 11.14 4.48
N TYR A 39 -0.83 12.29 4.85
CA TYR A 39 0.11 13.01 4.00
C TYR A 39 1.45 12.26 3.90
N PRO A 40 2.25 12.55 2.85
CA PRO A 40 3.48 11.77 2.60
C PRO A 40 4.50 11.79 3.74
N SER A 41 4.65 12.88 4.47
CA SER A 41 5.58 12.94 5.60
C SER A 41 5.05 12.23 6.85
N GLY A 42 3.80 11.79 6.84
CA GLY A 42 3.20 10.97 7.89
C GLY A 42 3.07 9.53 7.45
N HIS A 43 1.92 9.17 6.89
CA HIS A 43 1.66 7.80 6.45
C HIS A 43 2.66 7.31 5.38
N GLY A 44 3.09 8.20 4.48
CA GLY A 44 4.07 7.82 3.47
C GLY A 44 5.38 7.31 4.07
N VAL A 45 5.89 8.01 5.08
CA VAL A 45 7.12 7.60 5.77
C VAL A 45 6.88 6.29 6.53
N ASP A 46 5.75 6.17 7.22
CA ASP A 46 5.42 4.96 7.98
C ASP A 46 5.28 3.75 7.06
N LEU A 47 4.67 3.95 5.90
CA LEU A 47 4.51 2.89 4.91
C LEU A 47 5.87 2.46 4.34
N ALA A 48 6.72 3.42 4.02
CA ALA A 48 8.07 3.13 3.52
C ALA A 48 8.89 2.37 4.56
N GLU A 49 8.83 2.78 5.82
CA GLU A 49 9.52 2.08 6.90
C GLU A 49 9.02 0.63 7.05
N PHE A 50 7.73 0.42 6.90
CA PHE A 50 7.16 -0.92 6.96
C PHE A 50 7.64 -1.80 5.79
N LEU A 51 7.68 -1.24 4.58
CA LEU A 51 7.93 -2.01 3.36
C LEU A 51 9.40 -2.18 3.01
N LYS A 52 10.30 -1.33 3.50
CA LYS A 52 11.68 -1.25 2.99
C LYS A 52 12.46 -2.56 3.06
N ASP A 53 12.16 -3.39 4.05
CA ASP A 53 12.88 -4.65 4.26
C ASP A 53 12.08 -5.87 3.82
N PHE A 54 10.89 -5.68 3.27
CA PHE A 54 10.05 -6.80 2.87
C PHE A 54 10.50 -7.44 1.57
N LYS A 55 10.44 -8.77 1.56
CA LYS A 55 10.64 -9.58 0.36
C LYS A 55 9.39 -10.40 0.10
N ILE A 56 8.95 -10.39 -1.14
CA ILE A 56 7.81 -11.21 -1.55
C ILE A 56 8.36 -12.56 -1.98
N ILE A 57 7.97 -13.60 -1.27
CA ILE A 57 8.40 -14.95 -1.54
C ILE A 57 7.25 -15.80 -2.05
N ASN A 58 7.56 -16.94 -2.63
CA ASN A 58 6.58 -17.91 -3.10
C ASN A 58 6.81 -19.22 -2.35
N GLY A 59 6.01 -19.44 -1.33
CA GLY A 59 6.12 -20.57 -0.43
C GLY A 59 6.80 -20.20 0.88
N ILE A 60 6.45 -20.93 1.94
CA ILE A 60 6.95 -20.67 3.28
C ILE A 60 8.12 -21.59 3.58
N GLY A 61 9.31 -21.02 3.74
CA GLY A 61 10.50 -21.74 4.11
C GLY A 61 10.86 -21.54 5.58
N GLY A 62 11.90 -22.22 6.03
CA GLY A 62 12.36 -22.09 7.41
C GLY A 62 12.87 -20.70 7.77
N ASP A 63 13.23 -19.91 6.77
CA ASP A 63 13.77 -18.57 6.98
C ASP A 63 12.71 -17.47 6.89
N ALA A 64 11.45 -17.84 6.68
CA ALA A 64 10.38 -16.85 6.56
C ALA A 64 10.15 -16.15 7.90
N ASP A 65 10.15 -14.83 7.89
CA ASP A 65 10.00 -13.99 9.07
C ASP A 65 8.86 -12.99 8.86
N LEU A 66 7.95 -12.92 9.81
CA LEU A 66 6.77 -12.06 9.74
C LEU A 66 7.13 -10.59 9.50
N GLY A 67 8.26 -10.12 10.02
CA GLY A 67 8.69 -8.74 9.89
C GLY A 67 9.36 -8.39 8.56
N THR A 68 9.77 -9.39 7.78
CA THR A 68 10.58 -9.14 6.57
C THR A 68 10.14 -9.95 5.35
N HIS A 69 9.21 -10.89 5.50
CA HIS A 69 8.78 -11.74 4.38
C HIS A 69 7.27 -11.78 4.26
N ALA A 70 6.79 -11.80 3.04
CA ALA A 70 5.38 -12.02 2.75
C ALA A 70 5.27 -13.07 1.65
N ASN A 71 4.39 -14.03 1.85
CA ASN A 71 4.15 -15.09 0.88
C ASN A 71 3.09 -14.62 -0.12
N GLY A 72 3.54 -13.87 -1.13
CA GLY A 72 2.66 -13.29 -2.14
C GLY A 72 2.00 -11.98 -1.70
N GLU A 73 1.26 -11.39 -2.61
CA GLU A 73 0.66 -10.07 -2.41
C GLU A 73 -0.47 -10.07 -1.38
N GLY A 74 -1.28 -11.13 -1.36
CA GLY A 74 -2.35 -11.26 -0.38
C GLY A 74 -1.83 -11.37 1.04
N CYS A 75 -0.72 -12.08 1.21
CA CYS A 75 -0.04 -12.18 2.51
C CYS A 75 0.49 -10.82 2.94
N LEU A 76 1.13 -10.10 2.01
CA LEU A 76 1.61 -8.75 2.30
C LEU A 76 0.47 -7.83 2.71
N ALA A 77 -0.66 -7.90 2.03
CA ALA A 77 -1.82 -7.08 2.35
C ALA A 77 -2.31 -7.34 3.78
N ALA A 78 -2.39 -8.60 4.17
CA ALA A 78 -2.83 -8.95 5.52
C ALA A 78 -1.82 -8.49 6.58
N GLN A 79 -0.53 -8.62 6.31
CA GLN A 79 0.51 -8.16 7.23
C GLN A 79 0.50 -6.65 7.37
N MET A 80 0.25 -5.92 6.27
CA MET A 80 0.14 -4.47 6.32
C MET A 80 -1.02 -4.02 7.21
N VAL A 81 -2.19 -4.62 7.04
CA VAL A 81 -3.35 -4.29 7.86
C VAL A 81 -3.05 -4.56 9.33
N LYS A 82 -2.45 -5.70 9.62
CA LYS A 82 -2.07 -6.05 11.00
C LYS A 82 -1.12 -5.02 11.59
N HIS A 83 -0.14 -4.57 10.81
CA HIS A 83 0.86 -3.61 11.27
C HIS A 83 0.24 -2.26 11.64
N PHE A 84 -0.66 -1.76 10.79
CA PHE A 84 -1.23 -0.43 10.97
C PHE A 84 -2.46 -0.41 11.88
N LYS A 85 -3.15 -1.53 12.02
CA LYS A 85 -4.37 -1.59 12.83
C LYS A 85 -4.05 -1.96 14.27
N ASP A 86 -3.87 -0.96 15.09
CA ASP A 86 -3.51 -1.15 16.50
C ASP A 86 -4.51 -0.55 17.49
N VAL A 87 -5.53 0.17 16.98
CA VAL A 87 -6.57 0.76 17.82
C VAL A 87 -7.92 0.66 17.12
N VAL A 88 -9.00 0.89 17.87
CA VAL A 88 -10.33 1.02 17.27
C VAL A 88 -10.42 2.34 16.51
N GLY A 89 -10.97 2.31 15.31
CA GLY A 89 -11.00 3.49 14.45
C GLY A 89 -9.68 3.68 13.71
N TYR A 90 -9.45 4.83 13.18
CA TYR A 90 -8.27 5.25 12.42
C TYR A 90 -8.10 4.50 11.11
N ILE A 91 -7.94 3.19 11.14
CA ILE A 91 -7.78 2.34 9.96
C ILE A 91 -9.08 1.57 9.72
N TYR A 92 -9.58 1.65 8.49
CA TYR A 92 -10.78 0.95 8.03
C TYR A 92 -10.49 0.28 6.70
N LEU A 93 -11.18 -0.81 6.43
CA LEU A 93 -11.13 -1.46 5.13
C LEU A 93 -12.39 -1.09 4.35
N HIS A 94 -12.20 -0.57 3.15
CA HIS A 94 -13.28 -0.28 2.23
C HIS A 94 -13.30 -1.32 1.11
N PRO A 95 -14.40 -1.44 0.35
CA PRO A 95 -14.40 -2.29 -0.84
C PRO A 95 -13.23 -1.92 -1.77
N THR A 96 -12.67 -2.92 -2.44
CA THR A 96 -11.41 -2.74 -3.17
C THR A 96 -11.48 -1.75 -4.31
N ASN A 97 -12.66 -1.49 -4.83
CA ASN A 97 -12.86 -0.53 -5.92
C ASN A 97 -13.49 0.78 -5.45
N ASP A 98 -13.62 0.96 -4.13
CA ASP A 98 -14.23 2.16 -3.59
C ASP A 98 -13.23 3.30 -3.54
N SER A 99 -13.66 4.50 -3.90
CA SER A 99 -12.88 5.70 -3.71
C SER A 99 -13.82 6.79 -3.23
N GLY A 100 -13.36 7.62 -2.31
CA GLY A 100 -14.23 8.59 -1.68
C GLY A 100 -13.51 9.85 -1.29
N TRP A 101 -13.25 10.01 -0.04
CA TRP A 101 -12.87 11.28 0.56
C TRP A 101 -11.38 11.45 0.81
N GLU A 102 -10.56 10.60 0.19
CA GLU A 102 -9.13 10.61 0.42
C GLU A 102 -8.45 11.81 -0.24
N ASP A 103 -7.40 12.30 0.42
CA ASP A 103 -6.53 13.34 -0.12
C ASP A 103 -5.34 12.75 -0.86
N TYR A 104 -4.93 11.54 -0.49
CA TYR A 104 -3.81 10.83 -1.11
C TYR A 104 -4.17 9.37 -1.35
N ILE A 105 -3.67 8.84 -2.44
CA ILE A 105 -3.80 7.41 -2.77
C ILE A 105 -2.41 6.81 -2.86
N TYR A 106 -2.14 5.82 -2.02
CA TYR A 106 -0.90 5.06 -2.03
C TYR A 106 -1.15 3.74 -2.71
N THR A 107 -0.39 3.44 -3.75
CA THR A 107 -0.50 2.18 -4.47
C THR A 107 0.81 1.43 -4.36
N ILE A 108 0.75 0.19 -3.90
CA ILE A 108 1.92 -0.66 -3.70
C ILE A 108 1.95 -1.69 -4.82
N TYR A 109 3.10 -1.78 -5.49
CA TYR A 109 3.35 -2.71 -6.60
C TYR A 109 4.37 -3.75 -6.13
N PRO A 110 3.91 -4.91 -5.65
CA PRO A 110 4.84 -5.96 -5.20
C PRO A 110 5.58 -6.58 -6.38
N LYS A 111 6.86 -6.88 -6.14
CA LYS A 111 7.70 -7.60 -7.11
C LYS A 111 8.37 -8.76 -6.42
N GLY A 112 8.33 -9.93 -7.03
CA GLY A 112 8.97 -11.11 -6.45
C GLY A 112 10.48 -10.92 -6.33
N GLY A 113 11.00 -11.12 -5.12
CA GLY A 113 12.44 -11.04 -4.85
C GLY A 113 13.02 -9.65 -4.78
N GLU A 114 12.21 -8.60 -4.94
CA GLU A 114 12.67 -7.22 -4.95
C GLU A 114 11.80 -6.36 -4.02
N PRO A 115 12.31 -5.19 -3.61
CA PRO A 115 11.48 -4.25 -2.85
C PRO A 115 10.25 -3.83 -3.65
N CYS A 116 9.17 -3.56 -2.95
CA CYS A 116 7.96 -3.07 -3.57
C CYS A 116 8.16 -1.66 -4.11
N PHE A 117 7.45 -1.32 -5.19
CA PHE A 117 7.34 0.07 -5.60
C PHE A 117 6.13 0.71 -4.95
N ILE A 118 6.23 2.00 -4.66
CA ILE A 118 5.15 2.78 -4.10
C ILE A 118 4.87 3.94 -5.04
N SER A 119 3.60 4.14 -5.37
CA SER A 119 3.12 5.32 -6.09
C SER A 119 2.26 6.13 -5.14
N ILE A 120 2.49 7.44 -5.09
CA ILE A 120 1.68 8.35 -4.28
C ILE A 120 0.98 9.33 -5.21
N TYR A 121 -0.32 9.32 -5.19
CA TYR A 121 -1.15 10.20 -5.98
C TYR A 121 -1.80 11.26 -5.10
N ASP A 122 -1.59 12.54 -5.46
CA ASP A 122 -2.22 13.65 -4.76
C ASP A 122 -3.57 13.95 -5.44
N VAL A 123 -4.65 13.67 -4.76
CA VAL A 123 -6.00 13.78 -5.32
C VAL A 123 -6.36 15.23 -5.61
N ARG A 124 -5.94 16.17 -4.76
CA ARG A 124 -6.24 17.58 -4.97
C ARG A 124 -5.54 18.15 -6.19
N LYS A 125 -4.27 17.78 -6.36
CA LYS A 125 -3.47 18.23 -7.49
C LYS A 125 -3.69 17.38 -8.74
N LYS A 126 -4.37 16.27 -8.61
CA LYS A 126 -4.66 15.32 -9.69
C LYS A 126 -3.41 14.87 -10.42
N LYS A 127 -2.37 14.55 -9.65
CA LYS A 127 -1.11 14.07 -10.23
C LYS A 127 -0.39 13.12 -9.29
N CYS A 128 0.40 12.24 -9.89
CA CYS A 128 1.32 11.38 -9.16
C CYS A 128 2.50 12.21 -8.69
N ILE A 129 2.77 12.22 -7.39
CA ILE A 129 3.84 13.03 -6.81
C ILE A 129 5.06 12.23 -6.44
N PHE A 130 4.97 10.91 -6.44
CA PHE A 130 6.10 10.04 -6.14
C PHE A 130 5.90 8.67 -6.75
N VAL A 131 6.96 8.12 -7.33
CA VAL A 131 7.05 6.70 -7.71
C VAL A 131 8.45 6.24 -7.37
N GLY A 132 8.57 5.18 -6.58
CA GLY A 132 9.89 4.67 -6.22
C GLY A 132 9.81 3.56 -5.19
N THR A 133 10.99 3.18 -4.70
CA THR A 133 11.12 2.18 -3.65
C THR A 133 11.02 2.84 -2.28
N PRO A 134 10.68 2.04 -1.25
CA PRO A 134 10.62 2.55 0.13
C PRO A 134 11.94 3.08 0.64
#